data_13164d8bb46c080a461f33be43363f93
#
_entry.id   13164d8bb46c080a461f33be43363f93
#
_cell.length_a   1.000
_cell.length_b   1.000
_cell.length_c   1.000
_cell.angle_alpha   90.00
_cell.angle_beta   90.00
_cell.angle_gamma   90.00
#
_symmetry.space_group_name_H-M   'P 1'
#
loop_
_entity.id
_entity.type
_entity.pdbx_description
1 polymer ?
#
loop_
_entity_poly.entity_id
_entity_poly.type
_entity_poly.pdbx_seq_one_letter_code
_entity_poly.pdbx_strand_id
1 'polypeptide(L)'
;GAMGPAISALRWTSTTAPSTVFSAASRNKTKVRRMSLPGLFISFEGIDGAGKSSHIETLANAFRAQGRTVVTTREPGGTPLAEKLRNMLLNDSMDALTEALLVFAGRRDHLRTVIEPALAGGAVVLCDRFTDATFAYQGAGRGFSLETLSFLERVAQTGVALEPDFMREPDL
;
A
#
# COMPACT_ATOMS: atom_id res chain seq x y z
N GLY A 1 -16.35 -24.13 9.06
CA GLY A 1 -16.63 -23.19 8.02
C GLY A 1 -15.33 -22.54 7.59
N ALA A 2 -14.92 -22.74 6.34
CA ALA A 2 -13.71 -22.09 5.81
C ALA A 2 -13.99 -20.59 5.73
N MET A 3 -13.23 -19.78 6.47
CA MET A 3 -13.21 -18.35 6.29
C MET A 3 -12.61 -18.06 4.91
N GLY A 4 -13.41 -17.47 4.01
CA GLY A 4 -12.92 -16.96 2.73
C GLY A 4 -11.91 -15.82 2.93
N PRO A 5 -11.16 -15.43 1.88
CA PRO A 5 -10.21 -14.35 1.98
C PRO A 5 -10.89 -13.04 2.39
N ALA A 6 -10.32 -12.33 3.38
CA ALA A 6 -10.76 -11.01 3.74
C ALA A 6 -10.35 -10.02 2.65
N ILE A 7 -11.25 -9.15 2.23
CA ILE A 7 -11.01 -8.11 1.23
C ILE A 7 -11.20 -6.76 1.90
N SER A 8 -10.16 -5.94 1.94
CA SER A 8 -10.21 -4.57 2.42
C SER A 8 -10.14 -3.59 1.25
N ALA A 9 -11.07 -2.65 1.19
CA ALA A 9 -11.09 -1.60 0.18
C ALA A 9 -10.91 -0.23 0.85
N LEU A 10 -9.83 0.47 0.50
CA LEU A 10 -9.56 1.84 0.93
C LEU A 10 -9.73 2.78 -0.26
N ARG A 11 -10.53 3.83 -0.05
CA ARG A 11 -10.71 4.89 -1.04
C ARG A 11 -9.67 5.98 -0.77
N TRP A 12 -8.72 6.14 -1.68
CA TRP A 12 -7.74 7.22 -1.60
C TRP A 12 -8.37 8.55 -2.02
N THR A 13 -8.35 9.57 -1.12
CA THR A 13 -8.67 10.95 -1.46
C THR A 13 -7.40 11.78 -1.30
N SER A 14 -6.83 12.24 -2.41
CA SER A 14 -5.70 13.16 -2.38
C SER A 14 -6.18 14.57 -1.99
N THR A 15 -5.69 15.11 -0.88
CA THR A 15 -5.98 16.45 -0.38
C THR A 15 -4.88 17.44 -0.77
N THR A 16 -4.23 17.29 -1.90
CA THR A 16 -3.31 18.30 -2.43
C THR A 16 -3.97 19.05 -3.59
N ALA A 17 -4.41 20.27 -3.31
CA ALA A 17 -4.86 21.20 -4.33
C ALA A 17 -3.66 21.61 -5.21
N PRO A 18 -3.81 21.61 -6.55
CA PRO A 18 -2.76 22.12 -7.44
C PRO A 18 -2.68 23.63 -7.34
N SER A 19 -1.48 24.14 -7.06
CA SER A 19 -1.12 25.55 -7.20
C SER A 19 -1.31 25.98 -8.66
N THR A 20 -2.24 26.91 -8.87
CA THR A 20 -2.58 27.50 -10.16
C THR A 20 -1.49 28.47 -10.56
N VAL A 21 -0.65 28.13 -11.52
CA VAL A 21 0.15 29.10 -12.26
C VAL A 21 -0.65 29.47 -13.51
N PHE A 22 -1.17 30.70 -13.54
CA PHE A 22 -1.79 31.29 -14.71
C PHE A 22 -0.70 31.63 -15.74
N SER A 23 -0.75 31.03 -16.93
CA SER A 23 -0.16 31.59 -18.13
C SER A 23 -1.19 31.59 -19.23
N ALA A 24 -1.40 32.78 -19.78
CA ALA A 24 -2.39 33.06 -20.83
C ALA A 24 -1.86 32.63 -22.21
N ALA A 25 -2.72 32.14 -23.01
CA ALA A 25 -3.04 32.41 -24.40
C ALA A 25 -3.25 31.20 -25.29
N SER A 26 -4.45 31.19 -25.87
CA SER A 26 -4.77 30.81 -27.27
C SER A 26 -5.15 29.39 -27.65
N ARG A 27 -6.35 29.36 -28.19
CA ARG A 27 -6.99 28.43 -29.15
C ARG A 27 -7.70 27.21 -28.60
N ASN A 28 -8.97 27.44 -28.46
CA ASN A 28 -10.15 26.59 -28.61
C ASN A 28 -9.86 25.20 -29.24
N LYS A 29 -9.65 24.20 -28.40
CA LYS A 29 -10.03 22.82 -28.66
C LYS A 29 -10.72 22.37 -27.39
N THR A 30 -12.02 22.14 -27.46
CA THR A 30 -12.84 21.59 -26.38
C THR A 30 -12.26 20.24 -26.00
N LYS A 31 -11.28 20.27 -25.09
CA LYS A 31 -10.70 19.07 -24.47
C LYS A 31 -11.77 18.62 -23.50
N VAL A 32 -12.62 17.67 -23.94
CA VAL A 32 -13.49 16.94 -23.01
C VAL A 32 -12.59 16.43 -21.90
N ARG A 33 -12.65 17.10 -20.75
CA ARG A 33 -11.94 16.69 -19.53
C ARG A 33 -12.57 15.38 -19.12
N ARG A 34 -11.99 14.25 -19.56
CA ARG A 34 -12.33 12.95 -19.00
C ARG A 34 -12.13 13.07 -17.50
N MET A 35 -13.23 13.07 -16.76
CA MET A 35 -13.16 12.98 -15.30
C MET A 35 -12.43 11.66 -15.02
N SER A 36 -11.16 11.74 -14.61
CA SER A 36 -10.43 10.57 -14.16
C SER A 36 -11.14 10.05 -12.90
N LEU A 37 -11.54 8.80 -12.95
CA LEU A 37 -12.05 8.14 -11.75
C LEU A 37 -10.95 8.16 -10.69
N PRO A 38 -11.30 8.33 -9.41
CA PRO A 38 -10.31 8.30 -8.33
C PRO A 38 -9.60 6.94 -8.30
N GLY A 39 -8.34 6.95 -7.87
CA GLY A 39 -7.59 5.74 -7.60
C GLY A 39 -8.32 4.89 -6.56
N LEU A 40 -8.21 3.57 -6.68
CA LEU A 40 -8.80 2.61 -5.75
C LEU A 40 -7.74 1.61 -5.32
N PHE A 41 -7.53 1.46 -4.01
CA PHE A 41 -6.64 0.46 -3.44
C PHE A 41 -7.46 -0.66 -2.80
N ILE A 42 -7.14 -1.91 -3.13
CA ILE A 42 -7.78 -3.11 -2.59
C ILE A 42 -6.68 -4.08 -2.18
N SER A 43 -6.66 -4.50 -0.92
CA SER A 43 -5.80 -5.58 -0.43
C SER A 43 -6.57 -6.88 -0.23
N PHE A 44 -5.89 -7.98 -0.45
CA PHE A 44 -6.41 -9.33 -0.26
C PHE A 44 -5.62 -10.01 0.84
N GLU A 45 -6.29 -10.33 1.92
CA GLU A 45 -5.70 -10.98 3.08
C GLU A 45 -6.12 -12.45 3.18
N GLY A 46 -5.35 -13.26 3.87
CA GLY A 46 -5.66 -14.67 4.13
C GLY A 46 -4.46 -15.59 3.95
N ILE A 47 -4.64 -16.83 4.38
CA ILE A 47 -3.60 -17.88 4.33
C ILE A 47 -3.22 -18.25 2.89
N ASP A 48 -2.03 -18.84 2.73
CA ASP A 48 -1.60 -19.36 1.43
C ASP A 48 -2.51 -20.52 0.99
N GLY A 49 -2.80 -20.56 -0.30
CA GLY A 49 -3.73 -21.56 -0.85
C GLY A 49 -5.21 -21.19 -0.76
N ALA A 50 -5.59 -20.06 -0.15
CA ALA A 50 -6.99 -19.61 -0.05
C ALA A 50 -7.61 -19.10 -1.37
N GLY A 51 -6.92 -19.27 -2.51
CA GLY A 51 -7.42 -18.86 -3.82
C GLY A 51 -7.29 -17.35 -4.11
N LYS A 52 -6.54 -16.58 -3.30
CA LYS A 52 -6.37 -15.13 -3.48
C LYS A 52 -5.98 -14.72 -4.90
N SER A 53 -5.01 -15.41 -5.51
CA SER A 53 -4.51 -15.09 -6.85
C SER A 53 -5.61 -15.15 -7.92
N SER A 54 -6.48 -16.16 -7.87
CA SER A 54 -7.61 -16.29 -8.79
C SER A 54 -8.64 -15.17 -8.61
N HIS A 55 -8.91 -14.78 -7.37
CA HIS A 55 -9.81 -13.66 -7.07
C HIS A 55 -9.22 -12.32 -7.53
N ILE A 56 -7.91 -12.09 -7.31
CA ILE A 56 -7.20 -10.90 -7.77
C ILE A 56 -7.27 -10.80 -9.29
N GLU A 57 -6.99 -11.88 -10.01
CA GLU A 57 -7.04 -11.87 -11.47
C GLU A 57 -8.44 -11.65 -12.02
N THR A 58 -9.44 -12.31 -11.44
CA THR A 58 -10.85 -12.12 -11.82
C THR A 58 -11.27 -10.67 -11.64
N LEU A 59 -10.94 -10.06 -10.51
CA LEU A 59 -11.29 -8.67 -10.23
C LEU A 59 -10.48 -7.71 -11.12
N ALA A 60 -9.21 -8.00 -11.39
CA ALA A 60 -8.40 -7.22 -12.31
C ALA A 60 -9.01 -7.18 -13.71
N ASN A 61 -9.46 -8.32 -14.21
CA ASN A 61 -10.09 -8.43 -15.52
C ASN A 61 -11.44 -7.69 -15.57
N ALA A 62 -12.24 -7.74 -14.50
CA ALA A 62 -13.48 -6.99 -14.38
C ALA A 62 -13.25 -5.47 -14.44
N PHE A 63 -12.23 -4.94 -13.76
CA PHE A 63 -11.89 -3.52 -13.83
C PHE A 63 -11.31 -3.12 -15.19
N ARG A 64 -10.47 -3.97 -15.79
CA ARG A 64 -9.94 -3.74 -17.16
C ARG A 64 -11.07 -3.69 -18.20
N ALA A 65 -12.06 -4.57 -18.07
CA ALA A 65 -13.24 -4.56 -18.96
C ALA A 65 -14.08 -3.27 -18.82
N GLN A 66 -14.01 -2.59 -17.68
CA GLN A 66 -14.61 -1.27 -17.45
C GLN A 66 -13.72 -0.11 -17.95
N GLY A 67 -12.60 -0.40 -18.62
CA GLY A 67 -11.66 0.62 -19.11
C GLY A 67 -10.76 1.23 -18.02
N ARG A 68 -10.65 0.60 -16.82
CA ARG A 68 -9.76 1.05 -15.75
C ARG A 68 -8.33 0.54 -15.98
N THR A 69 -7.35 1.37 -15.68
CA THR A 69 -5.97 0.91 -15.49
C THR A 69 -5.89 0.12 -14.20
N VAL A 70 -5.28 -1.07 -14.24
CA VAL A 70 -5.15 -1.94 -13.08
C VAL A 70 -3.68 -2.30 -12.86
N VAL A 71 -3.20 -2.09 -11.64
CA VAL A 71 -1.89 -2.53 -11.16
C VAL A 71 -2.12 -3.66 -10.17
N THR A 72 -1.53 -4.82 -10.43
CA THR A 72 -1.51 -5.95 -9.49
C THR A 72 -0.14 -6.03 -8.85
N THR A 73 -0.09 -6.15 -7.53
CA THR A 73 1.15 -6.16 -6.74
C THR A 73 0.99 -7.02 -5.50
N ARG A 74 2.05 -7.11 -4.66
CA ARG A 74 2.03 -7.93 -3.44
C ARG A 74 2.92 -7.37 -2.36
N GLU A 75 2.70 -7.76 -1.11
CA GLU A 75 3.61 -7.52 0.02
C GLU A 75 3.91 -8.82 0.82
N PRO A 76 5.13 -8.92 1.37
CA PRO A 76 6.30 -8.09 1.11
C PRO A 76 6.80 -8.30 -0.32
N GLY A 77 7.26 -7.20 -0.98
CA GLY A 77 7.73 -7.23 -2.37
C GLY A 77 7.17 -6.09 -3.21
N GLY A 78 7.04 -6.31 -4.51
CA GLY A 78 6.42 -5.38 -5.46
C GLY A 78 7.37 -4.33 -6.05
N THR A 79 8.61 -4.21 -5.57
CA THR A 79 9.67 -3.36 -6.13
C THR A 79 11.00 -4.09 -6.11
N PRO A 80 11.99 -3.67 -6.92
CA PRO A 80 13.31 -4.30 -6.89
C PRO A 80 13.97 -4.26 -5.51
N LEU A 81 13.77 -3.20 -4.72
CA LEU A 81 14.28 -3.10 -3.36
C LEU A 81 13.49 -4.00 -2.41
N ALA A 82 12.16 -3.91 -2.44
CA ALA A 82 11.31 -4.71 -1.57
C ALA A 82 11.46 -6.22 -1.82
N GLU A 83 11.74 -6.66 -3.06
CA GLU A 83 12.03 -8.07 -3.35
C GLU A 83 13.37 -8.52 -2.73
N LYS A 84 14.39 -7.66 -2.69
CA LYS A 84 15.65 -7.96 -1.98
C LYS A 84 15.41 -8.11 -0.48
N LEU A 85 14.66 -7.17 0.11
CA LEU A 85 14.29 -7.23 1.52
C LEU A 85 13.46 -8.47 1.84
N ARG A 86 12.51 -8.83 0.97
CA ARG A 86 11.76 -10.09 1.08
C ARG A 86 12.69 -11.30 1.11
N ASN A 87 13.69 -11.34 0.23
CA ASN A 87 14.63 -12.44 0.20
C ASN A 87 15.42 -12.57 1.51
N MET A 88 15.85 -11.45 2.09
CA MET A 88 16.49 -11.42 3.42
C MET A 88 15.52 -11.94 4.51
N LEU A 89 14.27 -11.46 4.52
CA LEU A 89 13.24 -11.90 5.47
C LEU A 89 12.97 -13.40 5.43
N LEU A 90 13.12 -14.04 4.27
CA LEU A 90 12.84 -15.46 4.09
C LEU A 90 14.05 -16.37 4.37
N ASN A 91 15.26 -15.86 4.24
CA ASN A 91 16.47 -16.69 4.26
C ASN A 91 17.44 -16.35 5.39
N ASP A 92 17.39 -15.16 5.96
CA ASP A 92 18.31 -14.73 7.00
C ASP A 92 17.65 -14.78 8.38
N SER A 93 18.43 -15.21 9.37
CA SER A 93 18.00 -15.21 10.76
C SER A 93 18.15 -13.81 11.38
N MET A 94 17.10 -13.30 11.97
CA MET A 94 17.11 -11.97 12.60
C MET A 94 16.15 -11.90 13.79
N ASP A 95 16.33 -10.88 14.65
CA ASP A 95 15.40 -10.60 15.74
C ASP A 95 14.08 -9.98 15.21
N ALA A 96 13.05 -10.01 16.04
CA ALA A 96 11.71 -9.56 15.66
C ALA A 96 11.64 -8.07 15.30
N LEU A 97 12.46 -7.21 15.92
CA LEU A 97 12.48 -5.78 15.59
C LEU A 97 13.14 -5.53 14.23
N THR A 98 14.27 -6.19 13.98
CA THR A 98 14.94 -6.12 12.67
C THR A 98 14.01 -6.58 11.55
N GLU A 99 13.30 -7.71 11.76
CA GLU A 99 12.32 -8.21 10.80
C GLU A 99 11.21 -7.18 10.52
N ALA A 100 10.61 -6.61 11.57
CA ALA A 100 9.59 -5.58 11.43
C ALA A 100 10.10 -4.35 10.67
N LEU A 101 11.29 -3.86 11.00
CA LEU A 101 11.89 -2.70 10.33
C LEU A 101 12.11 -2.96 8.84
N LEU A 102 12.56 -4.15 8.44
CA LEU A 102 12.73 -4.52 7.03
C LEU A 102 11.40 -4.62 6.29
N VAL A 103 10.36 -5.18 6.93
CA VAL A 103 9.01 -5.23 6.36
C VAL A 103 8.49 -3.82 6.08
N PHE A 104 8.59 -2.91 7.05
CA PHE A 104 8.10 -1.54 6.88
C PHE A 104 8.98 -0.70 5.94
N ALA A 105 10.29 -0.97 5.85
CA ALA A 105 11.15 -0.36 4.84
C ALA A 105 10.73 -0.76 3.41
N GLY A 106 10.47 -2.04 3.19
CA GLY A 106 9.95 -2.55 1.91
C GLY A 106 8.58 -1.96 1.57
N ARG A 107 7.68 -1.87 2.56
CA ARG A 107 6.37 -1.23 2.39
C ARG A 107 6.49 0.24 2.01
N ARG A 108 7.37 0.98 2.66
CA ARG A 108 7.59 2.39 2.34
C ARG A 108 8.05 2.58 0.89
N ASP A 109 9.01 1.79 0.44
CA ASP A 109 9.46 1.83 -0.94
C ASP A 109 8.35 1.47 -1.92
N HIS A 110 7.58 0.42 -1.64
CA HIS A 110 6.46 -0.03 -2.45
C HIS A 110 5.35 1.03 -2.55
N LEU A 111 4.97 1.66 -1.44
CA LEU A 111 4.00 2.76 -1.42
C LEU A 111 4.44 3.90 -2.32
N ARG A 112 5.69 4.37 -2.17
CA ARG A 112 6.19 5.55 -2.88
C ARG A 112 6.45 5.33 -4.36
N THR A 113 6.87 4.12 -4.74
CA THR A 113 7.33 3.87 -6.11
C THR A 113 6.27 3.21 -7.00
N VAL A 114 5.29 2.52 -6.41
CA VAL A 114 4.25 1.78 -7.14
C VAL A 114 2.85 2.24 -6.78
N ILE A 115 2.46 2.16 -5.50
CA ILE A 115 1.06 2.31 -5.09
C ILE A 115 0.59 3.76 -5.25
N GLU A 116 1.25 4.71 -4.60
CA GLU A 116 0.85 6.13 -4.63
C GLU A 116 0.84 6.71 -6.05
N PRO A 117 1.86 6.49 -6.91
CA PRO A 117 1.82 6.97 -8.29
C PRO A 117 0.67 6.37 -9.12
N ALA A 118 0.38 5.07 -8.92
CA ALA A 118 -0.73 4.41 -9.61
C ALA A 118 -2.08 5.00 -9.19
N LEU A 119 -2.28 5.19 -7.89
CA LEU A 119 -3.51 5.79 -7.34
C LEU A 119 -3.68 7.25 -7.79
N ALA A 120 -2.60 8.04 -7.79
CA ALA A 120 -2.61 9.42 -8.28
C ALA A 120 -2.97 9.48 -9.78
N GLY A 121 -2.58 8.46 -10.56
CA GLY A 121 -2.99 8.28 -11.95
C GLY A 121 -4.42 7.77 -12.15
N GLY A 122 -5.19 7.53 -11.08
CA GLY A 122 -6.56 7.02 -11.13
C GLY A 122 -6.65 5.51 -11.38
N ALA A 123 -5.56 4.77 -11.21
CA ALA A 123 -5.56 3.31 -11.37
C ALA A 123 -6.26 2.60 -10.20
N VAL A 124 -6.66 1.35 -10.46
CA VAL A 124 -7.01 0.39 -9.42
C VAL A 124 -5.76 -0.40 -9.07
N VAL A 125 -5.38 -0.40 -7.81
CA VAL A 125 -4.25 -1.20 -7.28
C VAL A 125 -4.83 -2.37 -6.49
N LEU A 126 -4.49 -3.59 -6.91
CA LEU A 126 -4.85 -4.84 -6.24
C LEU A 126 -3.59 -5.42 -5.62
N CYS A 127 -3.54 -5.53 -4.30
CA CYS A 127 -2.37 -5.96 -3.56
C CYS A 127 -2.65 -7.30 -2.86
N ASP A 128 -1.83 -8.33 -3.16
CA ASP A 128 -1.83 -9.58 -2.40
C ASP A 128 -1.05 -9.36 -1.10
N ARG A 129 -1.77 -9.31 0.02
CA ARG A 129 -1.34 -8.96 1.37
C ARG A 129 -0.96 -7.47 1.51
N PHE A 130 -1.20 -6.95 2.67
CA PHE A 130 -0.79 -5.61 3.09
C PHE A 130 -0.63 -5.57 4.61
N THR A 131 -1.35 -4.70 5.31
CA THR A 131 -1.20 -4.42 6.74
C THR A 131 -1.54 -5.63 7.61
N ASP A 132 -2.68 -6.28 7.39
CA ASP A 132 -3.17 -7.35 8.28
C ASP A 132 -2.20 -8.53 8.35
N ALA A 133 -1.53 -8.86 7.23
CA ALA A 133 -0.50 -9.88 7.22
C ALA A 133 0.67 -9.55 8.16
N THR A 134 1.09 -8.28 8.21
CA THR A 134 2.18 -7.84 9.09
C THR A 134 1.81 -7.97 10.55
N PHE A 135 0.60 -7.53 10.94
CA PHE A 135 0.12 -7.65 12.33
C PHE A 135 -0.04 -9.11 12.74
N ALA A 136 -0.48 -9.98 11.84
CA ALA A 136 -0.59 -11.40 12.13
C ALA A 136 0.78 -12.07 12.34
N TYR A 137 1.77 -11.79 11.48
CA TYR A 137 3.10 -12.42 11.56
C TYR A 137 3.96 -11.84 12.69
N GLN A 138 4.14 -10.53 12.76
CA GLN A 138 5.00 -9.90 13.75
C GLN A 138 4.31 -9.76 15.13
N GLY A 139 3.02 -9.45 15.16
CA GLY A 139 2.28 -9.28 16.38
C GLY A 139 1.97 -10.61 17.07
N ALA A 140 1.07 -11.41 16.48
CA ALA A 140 0.64 -12.67 17.10
C ALA A 140 1.69 -13.78 16.99
N GLY A 141 2.46 -13.84 15.91
CA GLY A 141 3.45 -14.90 15.67
C GLY A 141 4.75 -14.73 16.45
N ARG A 142 5.21 -13.51 16.68
CA ARG A 142 6.49 -13.18 17.35
C ARG A 142 6.34 -12.44 18.68
N GLY A 143 5.11 -12.18 19.15
CA GLY A 143 4.85 -11.48 20.41
C GLY A 143 5.30 -10.01 20.41
N PHE A 144 5.38 -9.37 19.23
CA PHE A 144 5.77 -7.98 19.11
C PHE A 144 4.64 -7.05 19.57
N SER A 145 4.97 -5.92 20.18
CA SER A 145 3.98 -4.94 20.64
C SER A 145 3.15 -4.41 19.47
N LEU A 146 1.83 -4.54 19.54
CA LEU A 146 0.90 -4.00 18.54
C LEU A 146 1.00 -2.48 18.41
N GLU A 147 1.32 -1.80 19.51
CA GLU A 147 1.51 -0.36 19.53
C GLU A 147 2.73 0.06 18.71
N THR A 148 3.85 -0.65 18.88
CA THR A 148 5.07 -0.43 18.08
C THR A 148 4.83 -0.72 16.61
N LEU A 149 4.10 -1.79 16.27
CA LEU A 149 3.75 -2.10 14.88
C LEU A 149 2.87 -1.00 14.28
N SER A 150 1.85 -0.53 15.00
CA SER A 150 0.97 0.55 14.57
C SER A 150 1.73 1.87 14.36
N PHE A 151 2.74 2.11 15.19
CA PHE A 151 3.64 3.23 15.04
C PHE A 151 4.46 3.14 13.75
N LEU A 152 5.15 2.02 13.54
CA LEU A 152 5.96 1.78 12.34
C LEU A 152 5.11 1.83 11.07
N GLU A 153 3.90 1.31 11.11
CA GLU A 153 2.94 1.39 10.01
C GLU A 153 2.61 2.85 9.67
N ARG A 154 2.27 3.64 10.67
CA ARG A 154 1.97 5.06 10.50
C ARG A 154 3.14 5.80 9.85
N VAL A 155 4.37 5.59 10.37
CA VAL A 155 5.59 6.16 9.80
C VAL A 155 5.79 5.74 8.35
N ALA A 156 5.61 4.47 8.03
CA ALA A 156 5.77 3.96 6.67
C ALA A 156 4.72 4.52 5.70
N GLN A 157 3.47 4.66 6.12
CA GLN A 157 2.38 5.11 5.27
C GLN A 157 2.37 6.63 5.08
N THR A 158 2.56 7.42 6.15
CA THR A 158 2.45 8.89 6.07
C THR A 158 3.71 9.55 5.52
N GLY A 159 4.86 8.86 5.57
CA GLY A 159 6.16 9.49 5.29
C GLY A 159 6.35 10.65 6.23
N VAL A 160 7.25 10.45 7.15
CA VAL A 160 7.49 11.31 8.30
C VAL A 160 7.43 12.80 7.96
N ALA A 161 6.26 13.45 8.11
CA ALA A 161 6.26 14.70 8.83
C ALA A 161 6.28 14.27 10.31
N LEU A 162 7.43 14.14 10.90
CA LEU A 162 7.56 14.09 12.35
C LEU A 162 7.09 15.44 12.83
N GLU A 163 5.80 15.53 13.18
CA GLU A 163 5.33 16.66 13.96
C GLU A 163 6.20 16.73 15.21
N PRO A 164 6.63 17.94 15.63
CA PRO A 164 7.53 18.10 16.77
C PRO A 164 7.06 17.43 18.07
N ASP A 165 5.76 17.23 18.21
CA ASP A 165 5.15 16.55 19.37
C ASP A 165 5.45 15.05 19.45
N PHE A 166 5.98 14.47 18.37
CA PHE A 166 6.33 13.05 18.33
C PHE A 166 7.63 12.71 19.04
N MET A 167 8.46 13.72 19.35
CA MET A 167 9.71 13.61 20.09
C MET A 167 9.52 13.83 21.59
N ARG A 168 8.30 14.01 22.08
CA ARG A 168 8.04 14.00 23.52
C ARG A 168 8.12 12.56 24.02
N GLU A 169 9.08 12.31 24.89
CA GLU A 169 9.07 11.12 25.73
C GLU A 169 7.72 11.04 26.45
N PRO A 170 7.09 9.84 26.51
CA PRO A 170 5.92 9.70 27.35
C PRO A 170 6.31 10.10 28.77
N ASP A 171 5.53 10.98 29.37
CA ASP A 171 5.65 11.31 30.79
C ASP A 171 5.53 10.00 31.58
N LEU A 172 6.65 9.58 32.24
CA LEU A 172 6.72 8.41 33.13
C LEU A 172 5.92 8.66 34.38
#